data_cf46f35fe004b577e716272ed78baa53
#
_entry.id   cf46f35fe004b577e716272ed78baa53
#
_cell.length_a   1.000
_cell.length_b   1.000
_cell.length_c   1.000
_cell.angle_alpha   90.00
_cell.angle_beta   90.00
_cell.angle_gamma   90.00
#
_symmetry.space_group_name_H-M   'P 1'
#
loop_
_entity.id
_entity.type
_entity.pdbx_description
1 polymer ?
#
loop_
_entity_poly.entity_id
_entity_poly.type
_entity_poly.pdbx_seq_one_letter_code
_entity_poly.pdbx_strand_id
1 'polypeptide(L)' 'MIAHKFSIGQVVEAKASRFGLAPPGRYEILRLLPPTGASNQYRLRSLKNGNEWVVREEDIFQESQ' A
#
# COMPACT_ATOMS: atom_id res chain seq x y z
N MET A 1 -5.40 19.06 4.11
CA MET A 1 -4.51 17.92 4.41
C MET A 1 -5.30 16.64 4.24
N ILE A 2 -4.76 15.67 3.51
CA ILE A 2 -5.43 14.41 3.26
C ILE A 2 -4.92 13.38 4.26
N ALA A 3 -5.82 12.87 5.10
CA ALA A 3 -5.43 11.85 6.07
C ALA A 3 -5.22 10.51 5.38
N HIS A 4 -4.24 9.74 5.87
CA HIS A 4 -4.02 8.39 5.36
C HIS A 4 -5.19 7.50 5.74
N LYS A 5 -5.63 6.70 4.77
CA LYS A 5 -6.79 5.82 4.93
C LYS A 5 -6.44 4.56 5.71
N PHE A 6 -5.19 4.12 5.64
CA PHE A 6 -4.72 2.90 6.28
C PHE A 6 -3.70 3.21 7.36
N SER A 7 -3.48 2.25 8.26
CA SER A 7 -2.61 2.42 9.41
C SER A 7 -1.41 1.49 9.36
N ILE A 8 -0.34 1.88 10.06
CA ILE A 8 0.85 1.03 10.21
C ILE A 8 0.43 -0.29 10.85
N GLY A 9 0.92 -1.39 10.28
CA GLY A 9 0.61 -2.74 10.76
C GLY A 9 -0.63 -3.35 10.14
N GLN A 10 -1.42 -2.55 9.42
CA GLN A 10 -2.62 -3.05 8.77
C GLN A 10 -2.24 -3.90 7.56
N VAL A 11 -2.98 -4.99 7.33
CA VAL A 11 -2.80 -5.82 6.15
C VAL A 11 -3.74 -5.34 5.06
N VAL A 12 -3.18 -5.12 3.88
CA VAL A 12 -3.93 -4.66 2.70
C VAL A 12 -3.57 -5.54 1.52
N GLU A 13 -4.38 -5.43 0.46
CA GLU A 13 -4.08 -6.11 -0.81
C GLU A 13 -3.73 -5.09 -1.86
N ALA A 14 -2.71 -5.41 -2.66
CA ALA A 14 -2.33 -4.57 -3.80
C ALA A 14 -3.09 -5.04 -5.03
N LYS A 15 -3.63 -4.08 -5.77
CA LYS A 15 -4.33 -4.36 -7.02
C LYS A 15 -3.34 -4.58 -8.16
N ALA A 16 -3.71 -5.46 -9.09
CA ALA A 16 -3.01 -5.52 -10.36
C ALA A 16 -3.24 -4.20 -11.08
N SER A 17 -2.16 -3.50 -11.41
CA SER A 17 -2.25 -2.19 -12.02
C SER A 17 -1.23 -2.11 -13.15
N ARG A 18 -1.62 -1.52 -14.28
CA ARG A 18 -0.70 -1.36 -15.39
C ARG A 18 0.45 -0.40 -15.06
N PHE A 19 0.26 0.45 -14.08
CA PHE A 19 1.29 1.39 -13.62
C PHE A 19 1.80 1.06 -12.23
N GLY A 20 1.27 0.00 -11.62
CA GLY A 20 1.66 -0.38 -10.28
C GLY A 20 3.04 -1.02 -10.28
N LEU A 21 3.84 -0.67 -9.29
CA LEU A 21 5.16 -1.24 -9.14
C LEU A 21 5.12 -2.53 -8.33
N ALA A 22 4.19 -2.63 -7.38
CA ALA A 22 4.08 -3.81 -6.52
C ALA A 22 3.24 -4.88 -7.19
N PRO A 23 3.69 -6.14 -7.16
CA PRO A 23 2.86 -7.24 -7.65
C PRO A 23 1.56 -7.37 -6.84
N PRO A 24 0.49 -7.91 -7.43
CA PRO A 24 -0.73 -8.18 -6.66
C PRO A 24 -0.43 -9.14 -5.52
N GLY A 25 -1.11 -8.95 -4.39
CA GLY A 25 -0.96 -9.80 -3.23
C GLY A 25 -1.22 -9.07 -1.95
N ARG A 26 -0.88 -9.72 -0.83
CA ARG A 26 -1.13 -9.20 0.50
C ARG A 26 0.13 -8.58 1.07
N TYR A 27 -0.04 -7.43 1.70
CA TYR A 27 1.08 -6.64 2.22
C TYR A 27 0.73 -6.09 3.58
N GLU A 28 1.78 -5.85 4.37
CA GLU A 28 1.65 -5.15 5.64
C GLU A 28 2.15 -3.72 5.48
N ILE A 29 1.42 -2.76 6.02
CA ILE A 29 1.83 -1.36 5.96
C ILE A 29 2.92 -1.11 6.99
N LEU A 30 4.09 -0.68 6.51
CA LEU A 30 5.24 -0.39 7.36
C LEU A 30 5.31 1.08 7.73
N ARG A 31 4.97 1.97 6.81
CA ARG A 31 5.06 3.41 7.01
C ARG A 31 4.01 4.15 6.24
N LEU A 32 3.58 5.28 6.79
CA LEU A 32 2.74 6.25 6.12
C LEU A 32 3.68 7.29 5.53
N LEU A 33 3.67 7.42 4.21
CA LEU A 33 4.56 8.34 3.50
C LEU A 33 3.82 9.61 3.13
N PRO A 34 4.53 10.73 2.95
CA PRO A 34 3.90 11.98 2.53
C PRO A 34 3.19 11.81 1.18
N PRO A 35 2.10 12.55 0.96
CA PRO A 35 1.41 12.46 -0.33
C PRO A 35 2.25 13.03 -1.45
N THR A 36 2.09 12.46 -2.64
CA THR A 36 2.64 12.99 -3.86
C THR A 36 1.46 13.38 -4.75
N GLY A 37 1.35 14.68 -5.04
CA GLY A 37 0.16 15.18 -5.69
C GLY A 37 -1.05 15.00 -4.79
N ALA A 38 -2.09 14.36 -5.29
CA ALA A 38 -3.33 14.14 -4.54
C ALA A 38 -3.37 12.80 -3.80
N SER A 39 -2.32 11.98 -3.91
CA SER A 39 -2.36 10.61 -3.38
C SER A 39 -1.44 10.44 -2.21
N ASN A 40 -1.96 9.92 -1.12
CA ASN A 40 -1.13 9.43 -0.01
C ASN A 40 -0.35 8.21 -0.48
N GLN A 41 0.83 8.01 0.12
CA GLN A 41 1.67 6.89 -0.23
C GLN A 41 1.99 6.06 1.01
N TYR A 42 2.40 4.83 0.77
CA TYR A 42 2.68 3.87 1.82
C TYR A 42 3.90 3.03 1.44
N ARG A 43 4.69 2.68 2.47
CA ARG A 43 5.70 1.64 2.31
C ARG A 43 5.09 0.33 2.81
N LEU A 44 5.13 -0.68 1.97
CA LEU A 44 4.55 -1.98 2.25
C LEU A 44 5.62 -3.06 2.28
N ARG A 45 5.32 -4.14 2.97
CA ARG A 45 6.14 -5.34 2.94
C ARG A 45 5.28 -6.52 2.52
N SER A 46 5.73 -7.28 1.53
CA SER A 46 5.02 -8.45 1.08
C SER A 46 5.00 -9.52 2.15
N LEU A 47 3.82 -10.06 2.43
CA LEU A 47 3.68 -11.16 3.37
C LEU A 47 4.20 -12.48 2.80
N LYS A 48 4.39 -12.52 1.49
CA LYS A 48 4.84 -13.73 0.81
C LYS A 48 6.36 -13.87 0.83
N ASN A 49 7.09 -12.77 0.58
CA ASN A 49 8.53 -12.86 0.42
C ASN A 49 9.31 -11.78 1.16
N GLY A 50 8.62 -10.87 1.86
CA GLY A 50 9.27 -9.83 2.64
C GLY A 50 9.81 -8.65 1.85
N ASN A 51 9.64 -8.63 0.54
CA ASN A 51 10.08 -7.50 -0.28
C ASN A 51 9.26 -6.25 0.04
N GLU A 52 9.91 -5.09 0.01
CA GLU A 52 9.27 -3.83 0.31
C GLU A 52 8.98 -3.05 -0.96
N TRP A 53 7.86 -2.35 -0.95
CA TRP A 53 7.39 -1.58 -2.10
C TRP A 53 6.79 -0.26 -1.62
N VAL A 54 6.85 0.76 -2.47
CA VAL A 54 6.15 2.02 -2.23
C VAL A 54 4.98 2.08 -3.20
N VAL A 55 3.78 2.30 -2.66
CA VAL A 55 2.56 2.33 -3.47
C VAL A 55 1.72 3.54 -3.11
N ARG A 56 0.81 3.90 -4.02
CA ARG A 56 -0.18 4.94 -3.77
C ARG A 56 -1.42 4.33 -3.13
N GLU A 57 -2.12 5.14 -2.36
CA GLU A 57 -3.31 4.70 -1.64
C GLU A 57 -4.35 4.07 -2.57
N GLU A 58 -4.46 4.58 -3.79
CA GLU A 58 -5.41 4.10 -4.77
C GLU A 58 -5.06 2.72 -5.34
N ASP A 59 -3.84 2.26 -5.12
CA ASP A 59 -3.39 0.97 -5.64
C ASP A 59 -3.60 -0.17 -4.65
N ILE A 60 -4.07 0.14 -3.45
CA ILE A 60 -4.28 -0.87 -2.40
C ILE A 60 -5.69 -0.74 -1.84
N PHE A 61 -6.15 -1.82 -1.22
CA PHE A 61 -7.46 -1.84 -0.59
C PHE A 61 -7.41 -2.72 0.65
N GLN A 62 -8.36 -2.48 1.55
CA GLN A 62 -8.44 -3.23 2.79
C GLN A 62 -8.71 -4.69 2.51
N GLU A 63 -7.99 -5.57 3.22
CA GLU A 63 -8.23 -6.99 3.08
C GLU A 63 -9.66 -7.33 3.48
N SER A 64 -10.34 -8.06 2.61
CA SER A 64 -11.70 -8.50 2.85
C SER A 64 -11.68 -9.72 3.76
N GLN A 65 -12.59 -9.78 4.70
CA GLN A 65 -12.72 -10.93 5.60
C GLN A 65 -13.90 -11.76 5.25
#